data_abba3bf09e647d96e391e887283480e7
#
_entry.id   abba3bf09e647d96e391e887283480e7
#
_cell.length_a   1.000
_cell.length_b   1.000
_cell.length_c   1.000
_cell.angle_alpha   90.00
_cell.angle_beta   90.00
_cell.angle_gamma   90.00
#
_symmetry.space_group_name_H-M   'P 1'
#
loop_
_entity.id
_entity.type
_entity.pdbx_description
1 polymer ?
#
loop_
_entity_poly.entity_id
_entity_poly.type
_entity_poly.pdbx_seq_one_letter_code
_entity_poly.pdbx_strand_id
1 'polypeptide(L)'
;MILRCAIVDDEPLALGLLESYVNKTPFLQLTGKYSSAVQAMKELPGEEVDLLFLDIQMPELNGLEFSKMVDPRTRIVFTTAFGQYAIDGYRVNALDYLLKPISYVDFLQAANKALQWFELVQKPEEIDSIFVKSDYKLVQVELKKIMYIEGLKDYIKIYTEEDAKPILSLMSMKAMEELLPSS
;
A
#
# COMPACT_ATOMS: atom_id res chain seq x y z
N MET A 1 -8.02 2.84 10.71
CA MET A 1 -7.05 1.78 10.34
C MET A 1 -5.94 1.75 11.38
N ILE A 2 -5.45 0.58 11.75
CA ILE A 2 -4.27 0.40 12.59
C ILE A 2 -3.21 -0.30 11.75
N LEU A 3 -2.00 0.26 11.68
CA LEU A 3 -0.87 -0.32 10.97
C LEU A 3 -0.02 -1.12 11.96
N ARG A 4 0.26 -2.37 11.61
CA ARG A 4 1.19 -3.23 12.36
C ARG A 4 2.60 -2.83 11.95
N CYS A 5 3.43 -2.47 12.92
CA CYS A 5 4.77 -2.02 12.64
C CYS A 5 5.82 -2.81 13.41
N ALA A 6 7.00 -2.93 12.81
CA ALA A 6 8.18 -3.49 13.42
C ALA A 6 9.34 -2.47 13.39
N ILE A 7 10.29 -2.66 14.27
CA ILE A 7 11.48 -1.81 14.41
C ILE A 7 12.72 -2.69 14.36
N VAL A 8 13.70 -2.29 13.54
CA VAL A 8 15.01 -2.96 13.45
C VAL A 8 16.12 -1.93 13.59
N ASP A 9 16.87 -2.00 14.66
CA ASP A 9 17.98 -1.07 14.94
C ASP A 9 18.94 -1.76 15.93
N ASP A 10 20.25 -1.71 15.71
CA ASP A 10 21.24 -2.33 16.59
C ASP A 10 21.57 -1.48 17.82
N GLU A 11 21.14 -0.22 17.85
CA GLU A 11 21.28 0.67 18.99
C GLU A 11 20.10 0.55 19.96
N PRO A 12 20.32 0.07 21.22
CA PRO A 12 19.23 -0.11 22.19
C PRO A 12 18.46 1.17 22.51
N LEU A 13 19.16 2.32 22.50
CA LEU A 13 18.53 3.62 22.74
C LEU A 13 17.60 4.03 21.61
N ALA A 14 17.98 3.78 20.34
CA ALA A 14 17.16 4.06 19.19
C ALA A 14 15.92 3.13 19.16
N LEU A 15 16.09 1.83 19.46
CA LEU A 15 14.96 0.89 19.63
C LEU A 15 13.98 1.37 20.69
N GLY A 16 14.44 1.78 21.86
CA GLY A 16 13.59 2.27 22.95
C GLY A 16 12.87 3.58 22.60
N LEU A 17 13.55 4.47 21.87
CA LEU A 17 12.96 5.73 21.42
C LEU A 17 11.83 5.49 20.42
N LEU A 18 12.08 4.68 19.39
CA LEU A 18 11.08 4.37 18.37
C LEU A 18 9.89 3.60 18.95
N GLU A 19 10.13 2.65 19.85
CA GLU A 19 9.08 1.96 20.60
C GLU A 19 8.18 2.96 21.37
N SER A 20 8.81 3.92 22.07
CA SER A 20 8.07 4.98 22.75
C SER A 20 7.22 5.82 21.81
N TYR A 21 7.72 6.11 20.62
CA TYR A 21 7.00 6.88 19.61
C TYR A 21 5.84 6.08 19.01
N VAL A 22 6.04 4.79 18.71
CA VAL A 22 4.97 3.89 18.26
C VAL A 22 3.85 3.84 19.29
N ASN A 23 4.19 3.63 20.57
CA ASN A 23 3.19 3.54 21.64
C ASN A 23 2.40 4.83 21.90
N LYS A 24 2.94 5.98 21.49
CA LYS A 24 2.25 7.29 21.55
C LYS A 24 1.38 7.55 20.31
N THR A 25 1.48 6.75 19.25
CA THR A 25 0.80 6.98 17.98
C THR A 25 -0.39 6.04 17.84
N PRO A 26 -1.64 6.51 17.97
CA PRO A 26 -2.83 5.65 18.13
C PRO A 26 -3.13 4.73 16.96
N PHE A 27 -2.64 5.04 15.75
CA PHE A 27 -2.85 4.23 14.55
C PHE A 27 -1.69 3.26 14.27
N LEU A 28 -0.71 3.15 15.17
CA LEU A 28 0.38 2.18 15.09
C LEU A 28 0.25 1.10 16.17
N GLN A 29 0.57 -0.13 15.82
CA GLN A 29 0.68 -1.25 16.74
C GLN A 29 2.04 -1.92 16.55
N LEU A 30 2.87 -1.94 17.61
CA LEU A 30 4.16 -2.63 17.56
C LEU A 30 3.95 -4.14 17.58
N THR A 31 4.44 -4.84 16.56
CA THR A 31 4.40 -6.31 16.45
C THR A 31 5.76 -6.95 16.66
N GLY A 32 6.84 -6.24 16.34
CA GLY A 32 8.19 -6.79 16.52
C GLY A 32 9.23 -5.70 16.78
N LYS A 33 10.26 -6.08 17.54
CA LYS A 33 11.43 -5.24 17.82
C LYS A 33 12.68 -6.10 17.77
N TYR A 34 13.60 -5.76 16.85
CA TYR A 34 14.76 -6.58 16.55
C TYR A 34 16.05 -5.76 16.65
N SER A 35 17.06 -6.31 17.31
CA SER A 35 18.35 -5.68 17.51
C SER A 35 19.35 -5.94 16.39
N SER A 36 18.95 -6.64 15.32
CA SER A 36 19.76 -6.83 14.12
C SER A 36 18.92 -7.23 12.92
N ALA A 37 19.42 -6.96 11.72
CA ALA A 37 18.79 -7.44 10.48
C ALA A 37 18.77 -8.97 10.41
N VAL A 38 19.78 -9.64 10.93
CA VAL A 38 19.84 -11.12 10.95
C VAL A 38 18.76 -11.72 11.84
N GLN A 39 18.48 -11.10 12.98
CA GLN A 39 17.36 -11.52 13.84
C GLN A 39 16.03 -11.27 13.13
N ALA A 40 15.83 -10.07 12.58
CA ALA A 40 14.62 -9.73 11.85
C ALA A 40 14.37 -10.66 10.65
N MET A 41 15.43 -11.04 9.93
CA MET A 41 15.32 -11.97 8.80
C MET A 41 14.78 -13.34 9.20
N LYS A 42 15.04 -13.80 10.42
CA LYS A 42 14.55 -15.08 10.92
C LYS A 42 13.12 -15.02 11.46
N GLU A 43 12.75 -13.92 12.08
CA GLU A 43 11.53 -13.80 12.85
C GLU A 43 10.40 -13.07 12.11
N LEU A 44 10.74 -12.10 11.22
CA LEU A 44 9.75 -11.38 10.39
C LEU A 44 8.97 -12.26 9.38
N PRO A 45 9.58 -13.27 8.73
CA PRO A 45 8.80 -14.15 7.85
C PRO A 45 7.76 -14.92 8.64
N GLY A 46 6.49 -14.63 8.39
CA GLY A 46 5.35 -15.22 9.10
C GLY A 46 4.58 -14.22 9.98
N GLU A 47 5.13 -13.04 10.18
CA GLU A 47 4.41 -11.93 10.80
C GLU A 47 3.85 -10.97 9.75
N GLU A 48 2.64 -10.52 9.97
CA GLU A 48 2.04 -9.51 9.10
C GLU A 48 2.50 -8.12 9.57
N VAL A 49 3.46 -7.54 8.85
CA VAL A 49 4.01 -6.21 9.12
C VAL A 49 3.66 -5.27 7.97
N ASP A 50 2.95 -4.20 8.28
CA ASP A 50 2.57 -3.18 7.32
C ASP A 50 3.69 -2.15 7.15
N LEU A 51 4.30 -1.72 8.24
CA LEU A 51 5.33 -0.67 8.28
C LEU A 51 6.57 -1.14 9.05
N LEU A 52 7.74 -0.99 8.44
CA LEU A 52 9.04 -1.32 9.04
C LEU A 52 9.89 -0.05 9.20
N PHE A 53 10.24 0.26 10.44
CA PHE A 53 11.32 1.23 10.73
C PHE A 53 12.64 0.48 10.77
N LEU A 54 13.55 0.84 9.88
CA LEU A 54 14.76 0.05 9.60
C LEU A 54 16.01 0.92 9.60
N ASP A 55 16.91 0.67 10.54
CA ASP A 55 18.21 1.32 10.49
C ASP A 55 19.04 0.84 9.31
N ILE A 56 19.73 1.78 8.66
CA ILE A 56 20.59 1.46 7.51
C ILE A 56 21.89 0.83 7.97
N GLN A 57 22.50 1.37 9.02
CA GLN A 57 23.84 0.99 9.44
C GLN A 57 23.84 -0.02 10.57
N MET A 58 23.76 -1.27 10.22
CA MET A 58 23.84 -2.38 11.16
C MET A 58 25.01 -3.31 10.81
N PRO A 59 25.62 -3.98 11.83
CA PRO A 59 26.62 -5.01 11.61
C PRO A 59 26.09 -6.20 10.79
N GLU A 60 26.97 -6.91 10.11
CA GLU A 60 26.72 -8.13 9.33
C GLU A 60 25.85 -7.90 8.08
N LEU A 61 24.66 -7.35 8.24
CA LEU A 61 23.71 -7.09 7.16
C LEU A 61 23.13 -5.69 7.32
N ASN A 62 23.44 -4.80 6.37
CA ASN A 62 22.92 -3.44 6.41
C ASN A 62 21.43 -3.38 6.02
N GLY A 63 20.73 -2.32 6.46
CA GLY A 63 19.31 -2.17 6.25
C GLY A 63 18.91 -2.08 4.77
N LEU A 64 19.74 -1.54 3.90
CA LEU A 64 19.47 -1.45 2.46
C LEU A 64 19.52 -2.82 1.78
N GLU A 65 20.41 -3.70 2.21
CA GLU A 65 20.46 -5.09 1.73
C GLU A 65 19.31 -5.89 2.26
N PHE A 66 19.00 -5.76 3.56
CA PHE A 66 17.88 -6.43 4.19
C PHE A 66 16.54 -6.02 3.57
N SER A 67 16.36 -4.75 3.24
CA SER A 67 15.10 -4.23 2.63
C SER A 67 14.71 -4.93 1.34
N LYS A 68 15.69 -5.44 0.58
CA LYS A 68 15.44 -6.19 -0.67
C LYS A 68 14.82 -7.57 -0.43
N MET A 69 14.91 -8.09 0.79
CA MET A 69 14.39 -9.40 1.21
C MET A 69 13.05 -9.28 1.96
N VAL A 70 12.65 -8.07 2.32
CA VAL A 70 11.38 -7.79 3.00
C VAL A 70 10.21 -7.97 2.02
N ASP A 71 9.06 -8.42 2.52
CA ASP A 71 7.84 -8.55 1.71
C ASP A 71 7.52 -7.23 0.99
N PRO A 72 7.27 -7.23 -0.33
CA PRO A 72 6.95 -6.02 -1.09
C PRO A 72 5.72 -5.25 -0.59
N ARG A 73 4.85 -5.90 0.17
CA ARG A 73 3.67 -5.27 0.79
C ARG A 73 4.02 -4.44 2.01
N THR A 74 5.13 -4.75 2.68
CA THR A 74 5.64 -3.97 3.82
C THR A 74 6.26 -2.67 3.31
N ARG A 75 5.84 -1.54 3.86
CA ARG A 75 6.46 -0.25 3.59
C ARG A 75 7.60 0.00 4.55
N ILE A 76 8.67 0.63 4.06
CA ILE A 76 9.89 0.83 4.84
C ILE A 76 10.12 2.33 5.05
N VAL A 77 10.36 2.71 6.29
CA VAL A 77 10.92 4.00 6.69
C VAL A 77 12.32 3.74 7.21
N PHE A 78 13.32 4.23 6.50
CA PHE A 78 14.70 4.09 6.93
C PHE A 78 15.05 5.09 8.02
N THR A 79 15.88 4.66 8.97
CA THR A 79 16.53 5.52 9.95
C THR A 79 18.04 5.52 9.72
N THR A 80 18.71 6.64 9.87
CA THR A 80 20.15 6.75 9.62
C THR A 80 20.76 7.96 10.31
N ALA A 81 22.02 7.85 10.70
CA ALA A 81 22.83 8.98 11.15
C ALA A 81 23.39 9.83 9.99
N PHE A 82 23.28 9.37 8.74
CA PHE A 82 23.94 9.99 7.59
C PHE A 82 22.94 10.41 6.51
N GLY A 83 22.87 11.71 6.26
CA GLY A 83 21.95 12.30 5.28
C GLY A 83 22.19 11.89 3.81
N GLN A 84 23.38 11.38 3.48
CA GLN A 84 23.70 10.94 2.11
C GLN A 84 22.87 9.73 1.64
N TYR A 85 22.39 8.87 2.55
CA TYR A 85 21.59 7.70 2.20
C TYR A 85 20.19 8.06 1.72
N ALA A 86 19.68 9.25 2.04
CA ALA A 86 18.42 9.74 1.49
C ALA A 86 18.48 9.90 -0.05
N ILE A 87 19.67 10.08 -0.62
CA ILE A 87 19.88 10.22 -2.06
C ILE A 87 19.90 8.85 -2.76
N ASP A 88 20.45 7.82 -2.11
CA ASP A 88 20.48 6.45 -2.64
C ASP A 88 19.12 5.72 -2.54
N GLY A 89 18.20 6.27 -1.79
CA GLY A 89 16.87 5.71 -1.53
C GLY A 89 15.95 5.60 -2.72
N TYR A 90 16.24 6.26 -3.82
CA TYR A 90 15.52 6.07 -5.09
C TYR A 90 15.60 4.64 -5.65
N ARG A 91 16.48 3.80 -5.12
CA ARG A 91 16.68 2.41 -5.56
C ARG A 91 15.91 1.38 -4.72
N VAL A 92 15.30 1.80 -3.63
CA VAL A 92 14.55 0.92 -2.72
C VAL A 92 13.19 1.58 -2.48
N ASN A 93 12.11 0.81 -2.46
CA ASN A 93 10.75 1.31 -2.23
C ASN A 93 10.55 1.86 -0.80
N ALA A 94 11.40 2.81 -0.41
CA ALA A 94 11.30 3.50 0.86
C ALA A 94 10.17 4.52 0.83
N LEU A 95 9.38 4.52 1.88
CA LEU A 95 8.31 5.49 2.05
C LEU A 95 8.88 6.83 2.55
N ASP A 96 9.89 6.78 3.42
CA ASP A 96 10.55 7.95 3.98
C ASP A 96 11.93 7.62 4.57
N TYR A 97 12.67 8.67 4.95
CA TYR A 97 13.96 8.61 5.63
C TYR A 97 13.95 9.52 6.86
N LEU A 98 14.36 8.98 8.00
CA LEU A 98 14.47 9.70 9.24
C LEU A 98 15.94 9.83 9.63
N LEU A 99 16.41 11.07 9.78
CA LEU A 99 17.79 11.35 10.22
C LEU A 99 17.86 11.33 11.74
N LYS A 100 18.81 10.55 12.28
CA LYS A 100 19.11 10.55 13.72
C LYS A 100 19.82 11.85 14.13
N PRO A 101 19.49 12.48 15.24
CA PRO A 101 18.50 12.07 16.24
C PRO A 101 17.07 12.31 15.78
N ILE A 102 16.22 11.28 15.86
CA ILE A 102 14.84 11.31 15.36
C ILE A 102 13.96 12.08 16.33
N SER A 103 13.32 13.16 15.86
CA SER A 103 12.28 13.84 16.62
C SER A 103 10.93 13.11 16.50
N TYR A 104 10.05 13.27 17.50
CA TYR A 104 8.70 12.72 17.41
C TYR A 104 7.90 13.33 16.24
N VAL A 105 8.16 14.57 15.90
CA VAL A 105 7.49 15.27 14.78
C VAL A 105 7.86 14.59 13.45
N ASP A 106 9.15 14.35 13.21
CA ASP A 106 9.61 13.70 11.98
C ASP A 106 9.09 12.26 11.88
N PHE A 107 9.15 11.53 13.01
CA PHE A 107 8.57 10.19 13.11
C PHE A 107 7.07 10.19 12.77
N LEU A 108 6.31 11.11 13.36
CA LEU A 108 4.86 11.20 13.14
C LEU A 108 4.52 11.57 11.68
N GLN A 109 5.32 12.43 11.04
CA GLN A 109 5.16 12.74 9.62
C GLN A 109 5.35 11.50 8.74
N ALA A 110 6.41 10.72 8.99
CA ALA A 110 6.65 9.47 8.26
C ALA A 110 5.53 8.43 8.51
N ALA A 111 5.08 8.30 9.75
CA ALA A 111 3.97 7.43 10.11
C ALA A 111 2.64 7.84 9.42
N ASN A 112 2.35 9.14 9.33
CA ASN A 112 1.17 9.64 8.61
C ASN A 112 1.27 9.39 7.10
N LYS A 113 2.45 9.50 6.49
CA LYS A 113 2.66 9.12 5.09
C LYS A 113 2.32 7.64 4.87
N ALA A 114 2.73 6.76 5.80
CA ALA A 114 2.39 5.35 5.75
C ALA A 114 0.88 5.14 5.83
N LEU A 115 0.21 5.77 6.78
CA LEU A 115 -1.25 5.68 6.93
C LEU A 115 -1.97 6.10 5.65
N GLN A 116 -1.62 7.25 5.09
CA GLN A 116 -2.20 7.76 3.84
C GLN A 116 -1.97 6.79 2.67
N TRP A 117 -0.76 6.23 2.57
CA TRP A 117 -0.44 5.26 1.51
C TRP A 117 -1.33 4.03 1.61
N PHE A 118 -1.48 3.45 2.80
CA PHE A 118 -2.33 2.27 3.02
C PHE A 118 -3.82 2.59 2.81
N GLU A 119 -4.30 3.76 3.21
CA GLU A 119 -5.67 4.20 2.94
C GLU A 119 -5.96 4.34 1.45
N LEU A 120 -4.99 4.80 0.66
CA LEU A 120 -5.13 4.90 -0.79
C LEU A 120 -5.11 3.52 -1.47
N VAL A 121 -4.25 2.61 -1.01
CA VAL A 121 -4.14 1.26 -1.60
C VAL A 121 -5.29 0.35 -1.17
N GLN A 122 -5.82 0.53 0.03
CA GLN A 122 -6.97 -0.24 0.53
C GLN A 122 -8.33 0.30 0.08
N LYS A 123 -8.40 1.52 -0.47
CA LYS A 123 -9.58 1.85 -1.26
C LYS A 123 -9.59 0.85 -2.41
N PRO A 124 -10.59 -0.06 -2.51
CA PRO A 124 -10.84 -0.69 -3.79
C PRO A 124 -10.90 0.48 -4.77
N GLU A 125 -10.25 0.37 -5.93
CA GLU A 125 -10.66 1.21 -7.03
C GLU A 125 -12.17 0.96 -7.12
N GLU A 126 -12.97 1.88 -6.59
CA GLU A 126 -14.37 1.91 -6.96
C GLU A 126 -14.28 2.15 -8.45
N ILE A 127 -14.41 1.07 -9.21
CA ILE A 127 -14.61 1.15 -10.64
C ILE A 127 -15.96 1.85 -10.78
N ASP A 128 -15.94 3.16 -10.74
CA ASP A 128 -17.17 3.97 -10.86
C ASP A 128 -17.73 3.89 -12.28
N SER A 129 -16.92 3.48 -13.26
CA SER A 129 -17.31 3.40 -14.66
C SER A 129 -16.53 2.32 -15.40
N ILE A 130 -17.15 1.73 -16.38
CA ILE A 130 -16.56 0.80 -17.34
C ILE A 130 -16.60 1.40 -18.75
N PHE A 131 -15.68 0.95 -19.60
CA PHE A 131 -15.69 1.32 -21.01
C PHE A 131 -16.18 0.13 -21.83
N VAL A 132 -17.25 0.33 -22.59
CA VAL A 132 -17.80 -0.67 -23.50
C VAL A 132 -17.76 -0.17 -24.95
N LYS A 133 -17.57 -1.09 -25.88
CA LYS A 133 -17.56 -0.74 -27.31
C LYS A 133 -18.99 -0.78 -27.84
N SER A 134 -19.50 0.37 -28.26
CA SER A 134 -20.83 0.52 -28.88
C SER A 134 -20.69 1.36 -30.15
N ASP A 135 -21.26 0.91 -31.26
CA ASP A 135 -21.25 1.62 -32.56
C ASP A 135 -19.87 2.11 -33.00
N TYR A 136 -18.85 1.24 -32.88
CA TYR A 136 -17.43 1.52 -33.18
C TYR A 136 -16.77 2.61 -32.30
N LYS A 137 -17.41 3.01 -31.21
CA LYS A 137 -16.89 3.98 -30.24
C LYS A 137 -16.75 3.31 -28.86
N LEU A 138 -15.82 3.83 -28.05
CA LEU A 138 -15.76 3.52 -26.63
C LEU A 138 -16.74 4.44 -25.92
N VAL A 139 -17.67 3.84 -25.20
CA VAL A 139 -18.66 4.54 -24.37
C VAL A 139 -18.34 4.26 -22.92
N GLN A 140 -18.19 5.31 -22.13
CA GLN A 140 -18.04 5.21 -20.69
C GLN A 140 -19.43 5.03 -20.07
N VAL A 141 -19.55 4.03 -19.22
CA VAL A 141 -20.81 3.72 -18.51
C VAL A 141 -20.53 3.75 -17.02
N GLU A 142 -21.17 4.66 -16.30
CA GLU A 142 -21.09 4.74 -14.85
C GLU A 142 -21.86 3.58 -14.21
N LEU A 143 -21.20 2.78 -13.39
CA LEU A 143 -21.79 1.58 -12.79
C LEU A 143 -23.01 1.90 -11.94
N LYS A 144 -22.99 3.01 -11.21
CA LYS A 144 -24.09 3.48 -10.35
C LYS A 144 -25.36 3.83 -11.12
N LYS A 145 -25.23 4.10 -12.43
CA LYS A 145 -26.37 4.46 -13.31
C LYS A 145 -26.94 3.26 -14.07
N ILE A 146 -26.29 2.11 -13.99
CA ILE A 146 -26.80 0.88 -14.63
C ILE A 146 -28.03 0.39 -13.85
N MET A 147 -29.14 0.31 -14.53
CA MET A 147 -30.38 -0.26 -13.98
C MET A 147 -30.37 -1.79 -14.08
N TYR A 148 -30.09 -2.31 -15.27
CA TYR A 148 -29.94 -3.74 -15.55
C TYR A 148 -29.24 -3.97 -16.89
N ILE A 149 -28.76 -5.21 -17.08
CA ILE A 149 -28.08 -5.66 -18.29
C ILE A 149 -28.81 -6.87 -18.84
N GLU A 150 -29.11 -6.86 -20.12
CA GLU A 150 -29.79 -7.94 -20.83
C GLU A 150 -28.85 -8.58 -21.86
N GLY A 151 -28.73 -9.91 -21.83
CA GLY A 151 -27.97 -10.65 -22.83
C GLY A 151 -28.76 -10.86 -24.12
N LEU A 152 -28.12 -10.61 -25.27
CA LEU A 152 -28.71 -10.81 -26.59
C LEU A 152 -27.72 -11.55 -27.51
N LYS A 153 -27.63 -12.89 -27.41
CA LYS A 153 -26.65 -13.71 -28.12
C LYS A 153 -25.21 -13.23 -27.89
N ASP A 154 -24.59 -12.66 -28.93
CA ASP A 154 -23.21 -12.14 -28.91
C ASP A 154 -23.15 -10.68 -28.43
N TYR A 155 -24.26 -10.09 -28.06
CA TYR A 155 -24.38 -8.70 -27.60
C TYR A 155 -24.97 -8.64 -26.20
N ILE A 156 -24.70 -7.54 -25.51
CA ILE A 156 -25.41 -7.12 -24.32
C ILE A 156 -26.07 -5.78 -24.54
N LYS A 157 -27.18 -5.57 -23.86
CA LYS A 157 -27.86 -4.27 -23.75
C LYS A 157 -27.73 -3.76 -22.34
N ILE A 158 -27.13 -2.60 -22.19
CA ILE A 158 -26.96 -1.94 -20.88
C ILE A 158 -28.00 -0.82 -20.79
N TYR A 159 -28.90 -0.93 -19.83
CA TYR A 159 -29.91 0.08 -19.54
C TYR A 159 -29.44 0.96 -18.40
N THR A 160 -29.41 2.27 -18.65
CA THR A 160 -29.02 3.28 -17.67
C THR A 160 -30.19 4.21 -17.34
N GLU A 161 -30.10 4.90 -16.21
CA GLU A 161 -31.12 5.86 -15.79
C GLU A 161 -31.21 7.11 -16.71
N GLU A 162 -30.11 7.43 -17.39
CA GLU A 162 -29.99 8.67 -18.17
C GLU A 162 -30.35 8.49 -19.66
N ASP A 163 -30.20 7.29 -20.18
CA ASP A 163 -30.36 7.04 -21.60
C ASP A 163 -31.73 6.45 -21.93
N ALA A 164 -32.46 7.11 -22.82
CA ALA A 164 -33.75 6.61 -23.31
C ALA A 164 -33.65 5.32 -24.15
N LYS A 165 -32.43 4.96 -24.61
CA LYS A 165 -32.14 3.75 -25.37
C LYS A 165 -30.98 2.98 -24.72
N PRO A 166 -31.03 1.64 -24.73
CA PRO A 166 -29.94 0.85 -24.18
C PRO A 166 -28.67 0.98 -25.01
N ILE A 167 -27.52 0.97 -24.34
CA ILE A 167 -26.21 0.89 -24.95
C ILE A 167 -26.00 -0.57 -25.41
N LEU A 168 -25.84 -0.77 -26.72
CA LEU A 168 -25.60 -2.09 -27.30
C LEU A 168 -24.10 -2.33 -27.44
N SER A 169 -23.58 -3.38 -26.79
CA SER A 169 -22.17 -3.71 -26.89
C SER A 169 -21.96 -5.15 -27.35
N LEU A 170 -20.99 -5.33 -28.26
CA LEU A 170 -20.56 -6.65 -28.74
C LEU A 170 -19.64 -7.31 -27.71
N MET A 171 -20.24 -7.97 -26.74
CA MET A 171 -19.55 -8.75 -25.72
C MET A 171 -20.51 -9.76 -25.10
N SER A 172 -19.97 -10.83 -24.50
CA SER A 172 -20.77 -11.80 -23.77
C SER A 172 -21.10 -11.31 -22.37
N MET A 173 -22.18 -11.86 -21.80
CA MET A 173 -22.54 -11.60 -20.40
C MET A 173 -21.41 -11.96 -19.43
N LYS A 174 -20.68 -13.08 -19.70
CA LYS A 174 -19.53 -13.50 -18.90
C LYS A 174 -18.39 -12.48 -18.96
N ALA A 175 -18.09 -11.90 -20.11
CA ALA A 175 -17.08 -10.87 -20.25
C ALA A 175 -17.50 -9.58 -19.52
N MET A 176 -18.79 -9.30 -19.44
CA MET A 176 -19.32 -8.17 -18.66
C MET A 176 -19.18 -8.42 -17.16
N GLU A 177 -19.46 -9.64 -16.68
CA GLU A 177 -19.26 -10.02 -15.28
C GLU A 177 -17.81 -9.85 -14.82
N GLU A 178 -16.85 -10.14 -15.70
CA GLU A 178 -15.41 -9.97 -15.40
C GLU A 178 -14.98 -8.49 -15.30
N LEU A 179 -15.76 -7.57 -15.88
CA LEU A 179 -15.52 -6.11 -15.82
C LEU A 179 -16.18 -5.46 -14.59
N LEU A 180 -17.15 -6.14 -13.98
CA LEU A 180 -17.85 -5.62 -12.82
C LEU A 180 -17.04 -5.91 -11.54
N PRO A 181 -17.01 -4.99 -10.56
CA PRO A 181 -16.37 -5.24 -9.28
C PRO A 181 -17.06 -6.42 -8.58
N SER A 182 -16.24 -7.29 -7.98
CA SER A 182 -16.77 -8.39 -7.13
C SER A 182 -17.48 -7.77 -5.93
N SER A 183 -18.73 -8.11 -5.74
CA SER A 183 -19.57 -7.72 -4.59
C SER A 183 -19.12 -8.38 -3.29
#